data_4c5dc292406b34e6e839b0048c8d5b5d
#
_entry.id   4c5dc292406b34e6e839b0048c8d5b5d
#
_cell.length_a   1.000
_cell.length_b   1.000
_cell.length_c   1.000
_cell.angle_alpha   90.00
_cell.angle_beta   90.00
_cell.angle_gamma   90.00
#
_symmetry.space_group_name_H-M   'P 1'
#
loop_
_entity.id
_entity.type
_entity.pdbx_description
1 polymer ?
#
loop_
_entity_poly.entity_id
_entity_poly.type
_entity_poly.pdbx_seq_one_letter_code
_entity_poly.pdbx_strand_id
1 'polypeptide(L)'
;EITTRLVGSEMCIRDRIYPESEALIDECLYKTQKFIVRRWLLDEQKRVDGRGMDDIRPLASEVGVIPRVHGSGMFTRGQTQVLTIATLGPVSDKQLLDGIDGETEKRYIHHYNFPSYSVGETKPSRGPGRREIGHGALAERAHVPVIPSVEEFPYALRLVSEVLSSNGSTSQGSICGSTLALMDAGVPIKAPVAGISCGLITEGDRWMTMVDIQGLEDFFGDMDLSLIHISEPTRRVV
;
A
#
# COMPACT_ATOMS: atom_id res chain seq x y z
N GLU A 1 -2.21 -14.21 -18.31
CA GLU A 1 -1.92 -15.34 -19.26
C GLU A 1 -0.42 -15.65 -19.36
N ILE A 2 0.49 -14.67 -19.37
CA ILE A 2 1.94 -14.92 -19.47
C ILE A 2 2.47 -15.64 -18.23
N THR A 3 2.06 -15.21 -17.04
CA THR A 3 2.46 -15.85 -15.78
C THR A 3 2.00 -17.31 -15.70
N THR A 4 0.80 -17.62 -16.17
CA THR A 4 0.24 -18.99 -16.12
C THR A 4 0.90 -19.93 -17.12
N ARG A 5 1.29 -19.43 -18.28
CA ARG A 5 2.01 -20.23 -19.29
C ARG A 5 3.48 -20.46 -18.90
N LEU A 6 4.14 -19.46 -18.28
CA LEU A 6 5.50 -19.60 -17.77
C LEU A 6 5.55 -20.56 -16.59
N VAL A 7 4.61 -20.49 -15.66
CA VAL A 7 4.53 -21.42 -14.50
C VAL A 7 4.37 -22.88 -14.94
N GLY A 8 3.55 -23.16 -15.94
CA GLY A 8 3.40 -24.53 -16.46
C GLY A 8 4.66 -25.06 -17.14
N SER A 9 5.37 -24.23 -17.91
CA SER A 9 6.65 -24.60 -18.53
C SER A 9 7.78 -24.67 -17.52
N GLU A 10 7.79 -23.82 -16.52
CA GLU A 10 8.73 -23.81 -15.40
C GLU A 10 8.71 -25.13 -14.63
N MET A 11 7.55 -25.62 -14.18
CA MET A 11 7.43 -26.89 -13.49
C MET A 11 7.98 -28.05 -14.33
N CYS A 12 7.68 -28.10 -15.64
CA CYS A 12 8.17 -29.16 -16.51
C CYS A 12 9.69 -29.09 -16.72
N ILE A 13 10.26 -27.90 -16.81
CA ILE A 13 11.71 -27.71 -17.00
C ILE A 13 12.46 -28.04 -15.72
N ARG A 14 11.99 -27.55 -14.55
CA ARG A 14 12.59 -27.80 -13.25
C ARG A 14 12.60 -29.29 -12.90
N ASP A 15 11.43 -29.91 -12.91
CA ASP A 15 11.24 -31.22 -12.32
C ASP A 15 11.69 -32.36 -13.23
N ARG A 16 11.75 -32.17 -14.55
CA ARG A 16 11.97 -33.24 -15.52
C ARG A 16 13.23 -33.13 -16.34
N ILE A 17 13.66 -31.90 -16.69
CA ILE A 17 14.76 -31.73 -17.67
C ILE A 17 16.05 -31.32 -16.94
N TYR A 18 16.00 -30.41 -15.98
CA TYR A 18 17.18 -29.88 -15.28
C TYR A 18 17.00 -29.80 -13.78
N PRO A 19 16.82 -30.95 -13.07
CA PRO A 19 16.51 -30.93 -11.63
C PRO A 19 17.62 -30.34 -10.74
N GLU A 20 18.86 -30.29 -11.22
CA GLU A 20 20.00 -29.73 -10.45
C GLU A 20 20.26 -28.24 -10.74
N SER A 21 19.48 -27.62 -11.65
CA SER A 21 19.71 -26.26 -12.14
C SER A 21 18.58 -25.29 -11.77
N GLU A 22 17.84 -25.58 -10.72
CA GLU A 22 16.66 -24.81 -10.30
C GLU A 22 16.97 -23.32 -10.12
N ALA A 23 18.01 -22.96 -9.39
CA ALA A 23 18.38 -21.57 -9.18
C ALA A 23 18.76 -20.80 -10.46
N LEU A 24 19.39 -21.47 -11.44
CA LEU A 24 19.71 -20.87 -12.74
C LEU A 24 18.47 -20.67 -13.60
N ILE A 25 17.52 -21.60 -13.54
CA ILE A 25 16.24 -21.49 -14.23
C ILE A 25 15.45 -20.29 -13.68
N ASP A 26 15.37 -20.15 -12.36
CA ASP A 26 14.73 -19.01 -11.71
C ASP A 26 15.35 -17.68 -12.12
N GLU A 27 16.67 -17.61 -12.14
CA GLU A 27 17.39 -16.40 -12.56
C GLU A 27 17.10 -16.06 -14.03
N CYS A 28 17.10 -17.07 -14.92
CA CYS A 28 16.80 -16.88 -16.33
C CYS A 28 15.34 -16.43 -16.54
N LEU A 29 14.39 -17.03 -15.83
CA LEU A 29 12.99 -16.64 -15.91
C LEU A 29 12.78 -15.22 -15.40
N TYR A 30 13.38 -14.87 -14.27
CA TYR A 30 13.32 -13.52 -13.74
C TYR A 30 13.87 -12.47 -14.71
N LYS A 31 15.07 -12.73 -15.29
CA LYS A 31 15.68 -11.84 -16.29
C LYS A 31 14.82 -11.72 -17.56
N THR A 32 14.23 -12.82 -18.01
CA THR A 32 13.36 -12.84 -19.17
C THR A 32 12.07 -12.04 -18.92
N GLN A 33 11.43 -12.23 -17.77
CA GLN A 33 10.24 -11.48 -17.38
C GLN A 33 10.57 -9.99 -17.28
N LYS A 34 11.66 -9.63 -16.61
CA LYS A 34 12.13 -8.24 -16.51
C LYS A 34 12.34 -7.61 -17.89
N PHE A 35 13.01 -8.32 -18.78
CA PHE A 35 13.26 -7.85 -20.15
C PHE A 35 11.95 -7.61 -20.91
N ILE A 36 11.02 -8.58 -20.88
CA ILE A 36 9.74 -8.47 -21.61
C ILE A 36 8.90 -7.31 -21.07
N VAL A 37 8.76 -7.20 -19.74
CA VAL A 37 7.94 -6.13 -19.12
C VAL A 37 8.53 -4.76 -19.43
N ARG A 38 9.85 -4.60 -19.33
CA ARG A 38 10.50 -3.31 -19.65
C ARG A 38 10.34 -2.94 -21.12
N ARG A 39 10.40 -3.93 -22.04
CA ARG A 39 10.15 -3.69 -23.48
C ARG A 39 8.72 -3.26 -23.75
N TRP A 40 7.74 -3.91 -23.13
CA TRP A 40 6.35 -3.49 -23.28
C TRP A 40 6.13 -2.06 -22.81
N LEU A 41 6.73 -1.69 -21.69
CA LEU A 41 6.59 -0.35 -21.14
C LEU A 41 7.30 0.70 -22.00
N LEU A 42 8.58 0.50 -22.36
CA LEU A 42 9.40 1.47 -23.08
C LEU A 42 9.12 1.56 -24.58
N ASP A 43 8.87 0.43 -25.24
CA ASP A 43 8.74 0.37 -26.70
C ASP A 43 7.26 0.44 -27.16
N GLU A 44 6.38 -0.26 -26.44
CA GLU A 44 4.97 -0.40 -26.82
C GLU A 44 4.03 0.52 -26.01
N GLN A 45 4.53 1.18 -24.97
CA GLN A 45 3.73 1.97 -24.01
C GLN A 45 2.53 1.18 -23.47
N LYS A 46 2.76 -0.10 -23.20
CA LYS A 46 1.75 -1.03 -22.76
C LYS A 46 2.07 -1.55 -21.37
N ARG A 47 1.14 -1.39 -20.45
CA ARG A 47 1.24 -1.93 -19.10
C ARG A 47 0.85 -3.41 -19.06
N VAL A 48 1.31 -4.10 -18.01
CA VAL A 48 1.10 -5.54 -17.83
C VAL A 48 -0.38 -5.91 -17.76
N ASP A 49 -1.20 -5.02 -17.23
CA ASP A 49 -2.66 -5.18 -17.12
C ASP A 49 -3.47 -4.49 -18.23
N GLY A 50 -2.78 -3.87 -19.19
CA GLY A 50 -3.39 -3.22 -20.34
C GLY A 50 -3.86 -1.78 -20.13
N ARG A 51 -3.62 -1.19 -18.94
CA ARG A 51 -3.90 0.24 -18.68
C ARG A 51 -2.96 1.15 -19.46
N GLY A 52 -3.37 2.40 -19.65
CA GLY A 52 -2.49 3.51 -20.03
C GLY A 52 -1.53 3.91 -18.89
N MET A 53 -0.52 4.70 -19.18
CA MET A 53 0.53 5.08 -18.22
C MET A 53 -0.01 5.89 -17.03
N ASP A 54 -1.01 6.71 -17.25
CA ASP A 54 -1.62 7.58 -16.24
C ASP A 54 -2.91 7.01 -15.64
N ASP A 55 -3.32 5.81 -16.05
CA ASP A 55 -4.54 5.20 -15.59
C ASP A 55 -4.41 4.62 -14.18
N ILE A 56 -5.38 4.93 -13.34
CA ILE A 56 -5.53 4.35 -12.00
C ILE A 56 -6.45 3.13 -12.09
N ARG A 57 -6.12 2.07 -11.34
CA ARG A 57 -6.98 0.89 -11.20
C ARG A 57 -8.37 1.26 -10.65
N PRO A 58 -9.41 0.48 -10.91
CA PRO A 58 -10.75 0.73 -10.38
C PRO A 58 -10.72 0.91 -8.86
N LEU A 59 -11.38 1.96 -8.37
CA LEU A 59 -11.47 2.32 -6.95
C LEU A 59 -12.82 1.93 -6.38
N ALA A 60 -12.80 1.38 -5.16
CA ALA A 60 -13.99 1.21 -4.34
C ALA A 60 -13.68 1.59 -2.89
N SER A 61 -14.66 2.19 -2.21
CA SER A 61 -14.53 2.63 -0.82
C SER A 61 -15.80 2.31 -0.06
N GLU A 62 -15.65 1.71 1.12
CA GLU A 62 -16.74 1.39 2.01
C GLU A 62 -16.41 1.87 3.42
N VAL A 63 -17.40 2.36 4.15
CA VAL A 63 -17.27 2.79 5.56
C VAL A 63 -18.30 2.07 6.42
N GLY A 64 -18.10 2.06 7.74
CA GLY A 64 -19.02 1.37 8.65
C GLY A 64 -19.03 -0.15 8.48
N VAL A 65 -17.94 -0.73 7.95
CA VAL A 65 -17.84 -2.18 7.63
C VAL A 65 -17.92 -3.03 8.89
N ILE A 66 -17.36 -2.54 10.01
CA ILE A 66 -17.35 -3.25 11.29
C ILE A 66 -18.22 -2.48 12.29
N PRO A 67 -19.38 -3.04 12.71
CA PRO A 67 -20.38 -2.26 13.45
C PRO A 67 -20.03 -1.98 14.93
N ARG A 68 -19.00 -2.60 15.50
CA ARG A 68 -18.62 -2.46 16.92
C ARG A 68 -17.38 -1.62 17.19
N VAL A 69 -16.79 -1.06 16.16
CA VAL A 69 -15.65 -0.15 16.27
C VAL A 69 -16.12 1.31 16.20
N HIS A 70 -15.24 2.25 16.50
CA HIS A 70 -15.60 3.68 16.45
C HIS A 70 -15.67 4.18 15.00
N GLY A 71 -14.87 3.61 14.10
CA GLY A 71 -14.93 3.84 12.67
C GLY A 71 -14.16 2.78 11.91
N SER A 72 -14.57 2.50 10.69
CA SER A 72 -13.88 1.56 9.80
C SER A 72 -14.00 2.00 8.36
N GLY A 73 -12.91 1.85 7.61
CA GLY A 73 -12.86 2.15 6.19
C GLY A 73 -12.19 1.03 5.42
N MET A 74 -12.85 0.52 4.41
CA MET A 74 -12.27 -0.41 3.45
C MET A 74 -11.98 0.32 2.16
N PHE A 75 -10.73 0.28 1.74
CA PHE A 75 -10.27 0.87 0.50
C PHE A 75 -9.77 -0.20 -0.44
N THR A 76 -10.29 -0.22 -1.64
CA THR A 76 -9.92 -1.17 -2.70
C THR A 76 -9.43 -0.40 -3.92
N ARG A 77 -8.28 -0.81 -4.46
CA ARG A 77 -7.71 -0.32 -5.71
C ARG A 77 -7.27 -1.51 -6.57
N GLY A 78 -8.11 -1.88 -7.51
CA GLY A 78 -7.94 -3.12 -8.26
C GLY A 78 -7.89 -4.34 -7.33
N GLN A 79 -6.76 -5.02 -7.30
CA GLN A 79 -6.53 -6.19 -6.43
C GLN A 79 -5.97 -5.83 -5.04
N THR A 80 -5.58 -4.58 -4.81
CA THR A 80 -5.08 -4.13 -3.51
C THR A 80 -6.25 -3.72 -2.63
N GLN A 81 -6.40 -4.35 -1.47
CA GLN A 81 -7.49 -4.09 -0.53
C GLN A 81 -6.94 -3.94 0.89
N VAL A 82 -7.34 -2.86 1.56
CA VAL A 82 -6.93 -2.53 2.93
C VAL A 82 -8.16 -2.17 3.76
N LEU A 83 -8.32 -2.83 4.89
CA LEU A 83 -9.30 -2.50 5.91
C LEU A 83 -8.62 -1.73 7.03
N THR A 84 -9.05 -0.51 7.29
CA THR A 84 -8.54 0.29 8.42
C THR A 84 -9.63 0.47 9.47
N ILE A 85 -9.25 0.28 10.73
CA ILE A 85 -10.12 0.36 11.89
C ILE A 85 -9.62 1.50 12.78
N ALA A 86 -10.52 2.40 13.17
CA ALA A 86 -10.25 3.49 14.09
C ALA A 86 -10.82 3.18 15.47
N THR A 87 -9.99 3.40 16.49
CA THR A 87 -10.36 3.31 17.92
C THR A 87 -10.06 4.62 18.58
N LEU A 88 -11.05 5.15 19.32
CA LEU A 88 -10.94 6.35 20.13
C LEU A 88 -10.78 5.95 21.60
N GLY A 89 -9.83 6.56 22.29
CA GLY A 89 -9.60 6.36 23.71
C GLY A 89 -9.50 7.70 24.46
N PRO A 90 -9.57 7.71 25.80
CA PRO A 90 -9.29 8.91 26.58
C PRO A 90 -7.85 9.39 26.32
N VAL A 91 -7.58 10.67 26.56
CA VAL A 91 -6.24 11.26 26.35
C VAL A 91 -5.16 10.55 27.18
N SER A 92 -5.53 9.93 28.31
CA SER A 92 -4.61 9.12 29.13
C SER A 92 -4.05 7.89 28.39
N ASP A 93 -4.70 7.42 27.33
CA ASP A 93 -4.29 6.23 26.56
C ASP A 93 -3.24 6.56 25.46
N LYS A 94 -2.72 7.80 25.47
CA LYS A 94 -1.59 8.17 24.64
C LYS A 94 -0.38 7.26 24.89
N GLN A 95 0.36 6.94 23.85
CA GLN A 95 1.59 6.17 23.97
C GLN A 95 2.70 7.03 24.58
N LEU A 96 3.32 6.53 25.63
CA LEU A 96 4.55 7.13 26.17
C LEU A 96 5.74 6.63 25.36
N LEU A 97 6.61 7.56 24.97
CA LEU A 97 7.83 7.28 24.23
C LEU A 97 9.03 7.50 25.14
N ASP A 98 9.83 6.46 25.33
CA ASP A 98 11.08 6.53 26.08
C ASP A 98 12.25 6.44 25.09
N GLY A 99 12.49 7.55 24.40
CA GLY A 99 13.51 7.68 23.36
C GLY A 99 14.40 8.91 23.57
N ILE A 100 15.45 9.02 22.77
CA ILE A 100 16.37 10.16 22.78
C ILE A 100 15.88 11.35 21.93
N ASP A 101 14.77 11.21 21.22
CA ASP A 101 14.33 12.14 20.17
C ASP A 101 13.45 13.29 20.68
N GLY A 102 13.30 13.47 21.98
CA GLY A 102 12.55 14.59 22.58
C GLY A 102 11.02 14.48 22.53
N GLU A 103 10.44 13.60 21.70
CA GLU A 103 9.02 13.25 21.78
C GLU A 103 8.80 12.31 22.97
N THR A 104 7.99 12.74 23.93
CA THR A 104 7.72 11.94 25.12
C THR A 104 6.38 11.21 25.08
N GLU A 105 5.49 11.60 24.19
CA GLU A 105 4.15 11.03 24.08
C GLU A 105 3.55 11.18 22.68
N LYS A 106 2.69 10.25 22.34
CA LYS A 106 2.07 10.14 21.03
C LYS A 106 0.58 9.85 21.18
N ARG A 107 -0.24 10.78 20.72
CA ARG A 107 -1.71 10.70 20.79
C ARG A 107 -2.33 10.03 19.59
N TYR A 108 -1.73 10.18 18.40
CA TYR A 108 -2.13 9.52 17.17
C TYR A 108 -1.17 8.37 16.86
N ILE A 109 -1.70 7.17 16.78
CA ILE A 109 -0.95 5.93 16.59
C ILE A 109 -1.50 5.19 15.38
N HIS A 110 -0.63 4.77 14.47
CA HIS A 110 -1.04 3.96 13.33
C HIS A 110 -0.24 2.66 13.26
N HIS A 111 -0.94 1.54 13.35
CA HIS A 111 -0.40 0.22 13.13
C HIS A 111 -0.77 -0.30 11.75
N TYR A 112 0.15 -1.01 11.13
CA TYR A 112 -0.02 -1.60 9.81
C TYR A 112 0.37 -3.08 9.88
N ASN A 113 -0.51 -3.94 9.40
CA ASN A 113 -0.30 -5.38 9.34
C ASN A 113 -0.34 -5.85 7.89
N PHE A 114 0.68 -6.66 7.52
CA PHE A 114 0.81 -7.26 6.20
C PHE A 114 0.89 -8.78 6.33
N PRO A 115 -0.24 -9.46 6.58
CA PRO A 115 -0.26 -10.90 6.76
C PRO A 115 0.08 -11.62 5.45
N SER A 116 0.70 -12.79 5.55
CA SER A 116 1.16 -13.56 4.41
C SER A 116 0.05 -13.96 3.43
N TYR A 117 -1.16 -14.16 3.91
CA TYR A 117 -2.31 -14.46 3.06
C TYR A 117 -2.64 -13.35 2.05
N SER A 118 -2.25 -12.10 2.34
CA SER A 118 -2.50 -10.96 1.44
C SER A 118 -1.80 -11.10 0.07
N VAL A 119 -0.74 -11.88 0.02
CA VAL A 119 0.01 -12.24 -1.20
C VAL A 119 -0.12 -13.73 -1.57
N GLY A 120 -1.04 -14.47 -0.92
CA GLY A 120 -1.27 -15.89 -1.19
C GLY A 120 -0.20 -16.82 -0.61
N GLU A 121 0.61 -16.36 0.34
CA GLU A 121 1.66 -17.15 0.97
C GLU A 121 1.22 -17.69 2.33
N THR A 122 1.83 -18.80 2.75
CA THR A 122 1.70 -19.37 4.10
C THR A 122 3.01 -19.18 4.86
N LYS A 123 3.00 -18.30 5.86
CA LYS A 123 4.16 -18.06 6.73
C LYS A 123 3.71 -17.99 8.20
N PRO A 124 4.55 -18.41 9.15
CA PRO A 124 4.25 -18.25 10.58
C PRO A 124 4.19 -16.75 10.92
N SER A 125 3.18 -16.36 11.69
CA SER A 125 3.05 -15.00 12.22
C SER A 125 4.00 -14.81 13.41
N ARG A 126 4.99 -13.93 13.28
CA ARG A 126 6.02 -13.65 14.31
C ARG A 126 5.98 -12.21 14.82
N GLY A 127 4.86 -11.51 14.64
CA GLY A 127 4.75 -10.08 14.91
C GLY A 127 5.22 -9.20 13.75
N PRO A 128 5.11 -7.86 13.91
CA PRO A 128 5.40 -6.91 12.83
C PRO A 128 6.90 -6.88 12.49
N GLY A 129 7.20 -7.00 11.21
CA GLY A 129 8.54 -6.83 10.67
C GLY A 129 8.89 -5.36 10.40
N ARG A 130 10.11 -5.11 9.93
CA ARG A 130 10.56 -3.74 9.60
C ARG A 130 9.69 -3.06 8.53
N ARG A 131 9.16 -3.84 7.60
CA ARG A 131 8.28 -3.35 6.53
C ARG A 131 6.98 -2.81 7.13
N GLU A 132 6.34 -3.57 8.00
CA GLU A 132 5.10 -3.15 8.65
C GLU A 132 5.30 -1.91 9.51
N ILE A 133 6.40 -1.83 10.24
CA ILE A 133 6.75 -0.65 11.05
C ILE A 133 6.95 0.58 10.14
N GLY A 134 7.69 0.45 9.05
CA GLY A 134 7.97 1.54 8.12
C GLY A 134 6.70 2.04 7.39
N HIS A 135 5.84 1.12 6.94
CA HIS A 135 4.58 1.46 6.27
C HIS A 135 3.57 2.09 7.25
N GLY A 136 3.52 1.59 8.49
CA GLY A 136 2.72 2.20 9.56
C GLY A 136 3.17 3.63 9.86
N ALA A 137 4.46 3.85 9.99
CA ALA A 137 5.05 5.18 10.23
C ALA A 137 4.80 6.14 9.05
N LEU A 138 4.80 5.66 7.80
CA LEU A 138 4.46 6.46 6.62
C LEU A 138 3.01 6.93 6.68
N ALA A 139 2.08 6.01 6.92
CA ALA A 139 0.66 6.32 7.01
C ALA A 139 0.34 7.24 8.19
N GLU A 140 1.04 7.08 9.31
CA GLU A 140 0.91 7.96 10.45
C GLU A 140 1.35 9.39 10.13
N ARG A 141 2.56 9.57 9.58
CA ARG A 141 3.09 10.88 9.19
C ARG A 141 2.21 11.59 8.17
N ALA A 142 1.56 10.83 7.28
CA ALA A 142 0.64 11.37 6.31
C ALA A 142 -0.55 12.11 6.95
N HIS A 143 -1.05 11.61 8.09
CA HIS A 143 -2.24 12.13 8.76
C HIS A 143 -1.95 13.13 9.88
N VAL A 144 -0.77 13.10 10.50
CA VAL A 144 -0.40 14.02 11.60
C VAL A 144 -0.74 15.49 11.31
N PRO A 145 -0.47 16.05 10.11
CA PRO A 145 -0.79 17.45 9.82
C PRO A 145 -2.29 17.78 9.81
N VAL A 146 -3.14 16.78 9.59
CA VAL A 146 -4.59 16.96 9.45
C VAL A 146 -5.39 16.52 10.69
N ILE A 147 -4.75 15.87 11.65
CA ILE A 147 -5.38 15.48 12.92
C ILE A 147 -5.72 16.76 13.70
N PRO A 148 -6.95 16.88 14.27
CA PRO A 148 -7.35 18.00 15.09
C PRO A 148 -6.52 18.10 16.39
N SER A 149 -6.45 19.27 16.99
CA SER A 149 -5.78 19.47 18.27
C SER A 149 -6.50 18.74 19.42
N VAL A 150 -5.86 18.65 20.58
CA VAL A 150 -6.50 18.03 21.77
C VAL A 150 -7.71 18.84 22.25
N GLU A 151 -7.63 20.16 22.10
CA GLU A 151 -8.71 21.07 22.48
C GLU A 151 -9.95 20.91 21.57
N GLU A 152 -9.72 20.65 20.29
CA GLU A 152 -10.80 20.44 19.31
C GLU A 152 -11.39 19.03 19.39
N PHE A 153 -10.56 18.03 19.68
CA PHE A 153 -10.98 16.63 19.72
C PHE A 153 -10.20 15.88 20.81
N PRO A 154 -10.70 15.81 22.06
CA PRO A 154 -9.97 15.34 23.24
C PRO A 154 -9.93 13.81 23.35
N TYR A 155 -9.47 13.13 22.32
CA TYR A 155 -9.31 11.66 22.27
C TYR A 155 -7.92 11.27 21.81
N ALA A 156 -7.40 10.18 22.36
CA ALA A 156 -6.31 9.44 21.74
C ALA A 156 -6.86 8.63 20.56
N LEU A 157 -6.11 8.57 19.46
CA LEU A 157 -6.52 7.95 18.20
C LEU A 157 -5.59 6.78 17.89
N ARG A 158 -6.15 5.59 17.75
CA ARG A 158 -5.40 4.43 17.30
C ARG A 158 -6.04 3.86 16.03
N LEU A 159 -5.28 3.83 14.95
CA LEU A 159 -5.66 3.18 13.71
C LEU A 159 -4.90 1.88 13.53
N VAL A 160 -5.58 0.89 12.98
CA VAL A 160 -4.98 -0.39 12.59
C VAL A 160 -5.41 -0.67 11.16
N SER A 161 -4.44 -0.74 10.26
CA SER A 161 -4.67 -1.11 8.85
C SER A 161 -4.27 -2.55 8.62
N GLU A 162 -5.22 -3.36 8.17
CA GLU A 162 -5.07 -4.76 7.79
C GLU A 162 -5.07 -4.88 6.27
N VAL A 163 -3.99 -5.38 5.69
CA VAL A 163 -3.92 -5.65 4.25
C VAL A 163 -4.59 -6.99 3.97
N LEU A 164 -5.74 -6.95 3.30
CA LEU A 164 -6.50 -8.15 2.95
C LEU A 164 -6.01 -8.79 1.65
N SER A 165 -5.62 -7.96 0.69
CA SER A 165 -5.05 -8.39 -0.59
C SER A 165 -4.04 -7.36 -1.09
N SER A 166 -2.97 -7.82 -1.74
CA SER A 166 -1.88 -6.95 -2.20
C SER A 166 -1.49 -7.23 -3.65
N ASN A 167 -1.52 -6.18 -4.46
CA ASN A 167 -0.85 -6.13 -5.77
C ASN A 167 -0.25 -4.72 -5.99
N GLY A 168 0.73 -4.39 -5.16
CA GLY A 168 1.43 -3.09 -5.17
C GLY A 168 0.75 -2.00 -4.35
N SER A 169 1.58 -1.16 -3.74
CA SER A 169 1.22 0.09 -3.04
C SER A 169 0.17 -0.03 -1.93
N THR A 170 0.34 -1.02 -1.06
CA THR A 170 -0.56 -1.24 0.09
C THR A 170 -0.43 -0.16 1.17
N SER A 171 0.74 0.46 1.31
CA SER A 171 0.93 1.61 2.21
C SER A 171 0.06 2.81 1.82
N GLN A 172 -0.03 3.12 0.53
CA GLN A 172 -0.92 4.16 0.03
C GLN A 172 -2.40 3.76 0.19
N GLY A 173 -2.71 2.47 0.02
CA GLY A 173 -4.03 1.94 0.35
C GLY A 173 -4.39 2.14 1.83
N SER A 174 -3.43 1.96 2.75
CA SER A 174 -3.65 2.21 4.17
C SER A 174 -3.86 3.70 4.49
N ILE A 175 -3.21 4.62 3.78
CA ILE A 175 -3.46 6.06 3.91
C ILE A 175 -4.90 6.39 3.51
N CYS A 176 -5.35 5.93 2.36
CA CYS A 176 -6.73 6.15 1.92
C CYS A 176 -7.75 5.52 2.88
N GLY A 177 -7.52 4.28 3.31
CA GLY A 177 -8.36 3.59 4.29
C GLY A 177 -8.41 4.31 5.65
N SER A 178 -7.28 4.91 6.06
CA SER A 178 -7.21 5.68 7.31
C SER A 178 -8.05 6.96 7.26
N THR A 179 -8.02 7.67 6.15
CA THR A 179 -8.89 8.84 5.93
C THR A 179 -10.36 8.42 6.06
N LEU A 180 -10.78 7.33 5.41
CA LEU A 180 -12.15 6.82 5.48
C LEU A 180 -12.53 6.45 6.91
N ALA A 181 -11.66 5.72 7.63
CA ALA A 181 -11.91 5.28 9.01
C ALA A 181 -11.97 6.45 10.00
N LEU A 182 -11.12 7.48 9.84
CA LEU A 182 -11.17 8.70 10.66
C LEU A 182 -12.46 9.47 10.45
N MET A 183 -12.89 9.62 9.20
CA MET A 183 -14.14 10.31 8.87
C MET A 183 -15.36 9.53 9.37
N ASP A 184 -15.36 8.20 9.24
CA ASP A 184 -16.41 7.33 9.77
C ASP A 184 -16.51 7.39 11.31
N ALA A 185 -15.35 7.51 11.98
CA ALA A 185 -15.28 7.71 13.43
C ALA A 185 -15.69 9.12 13.91
N GLY A 186 -16.07 10.02 12.98
CA GLY A 186 -16.45 11.39 13.29
C GLY A 186 -15.29 12.30 13.72
N VAL A 187 -14.05 11.93 13.40
CA VAL A 187 -12.87 12.77 13.68
C VAL A 187 -12.86 13.96 12.72
N PRO A 188 -12.87 15.22 13.20
CA PRO A 188 -12.89 16.40 12.34
C PRO A 188 -11.49 16.68 11.78
N ILE A 189 -11.02 15.80 10.88
CA ILE A 189 -9.75 16.02 10.17
C ILE A 189 -9.82 17.29 9.32
N LYS A 190 -8.71 18.04 9.26
CA LYS A 190 -8.65 19.33 8.54
C LYS A 190 -8.87 19.17 7.04
N ALA A 191 -8.41 18.06 6.45
CA ALA A 191 -8.57 17.74 5.05
C ALA A 191 -8.43 16.21 4.81
N PRO A 192 -9.06 15.65 3.77
CA PRO A 192 -8.82 14.27 3.35
C PRO A 192 -7.38 14.07 2.88
N VAL A 193 -6.81 12.92 3.20
CA VAL A 193 -5.47 12.51 2.76
C VAL A 193 -5.59 11.30 1.86
N ALA A 194 -4.94 11.32 0.72
CA ALA A 194 -4.85 10.20 -0.21
C ALA A 194 -3.39 9.88 -0.54
N GLY A 195 -3.12 8.63 -0.89
CA GLY A 195 -1.81 8.17 -1.30
C GLY A 195 -1.88 7.37 -2.60
N ILE A 196 -0.86 7.55 -3.45
CA ILE A 196 -0.68 6.81 -4.68
C ILE A 196 0.82 6.56 -4.92
N SER A 197 1.15 5.50 -5.67
CA SER A 197 2.53 5.27 -6.12
C SER A 197 2.71 5.64 -7.58
N CYS A 198 3.90 6.12 -7.89
CA CYS A 198 4.35 6.38 -9.25
C CYS A 198 5.65 5.62 -9.48
N GLY A 199 5.81 5.08 -10.68
CA GLY A 199 7.01 4.37 -11.09
C GLY A 199 7.77 5.11 -12.17
N LEU A 200 9.04 4.77 -12.29
CA LEU A 200 9.92 5.21 -13.37
C LEU A 200 10.63 4.00 -13.95
N ILE A 201 10.73 3.96 -15.27
CA ILE A 201 11.60 3.03 -16.00
C ILE A 201 12.50 3.85 -16.92
N THR A 202 13.78 3.49 -16.94
CA THR A 202 14.81 4.16 -17.74
C THR A 202 15.64 3.15 -18.53
N GLU A 203 16.06 3.51 -19.74
CA GLU A 203 17.05 2.75 -20.54
C GLU A 203 17.84 3.70 -21.42
N GLY A 204 19.09 3.98 -21.02
CA GLY A 204 19.90 5.01 -21.64
C GLY A 204 19.25 6.39 -21.46
N ASP A 205 19.01 7.10 -22.55
CA ASP A 205 18.34 8.42 -22.55
C ASP A 205 16.80 8.33 -22.58
N ARG A 206 16.24 7.13 -22.67
CA ARG A 206 14.78 6.94 -22.67
C ARG A 206 14.28 6.74 -21.24
N TRP A 207 13.18 7.35 -20.93
CA TRP A 207 12.52 7.18 -19.65
C TRP A 207 10.98 7.24 -19.81
N MET A 208 10.29 6.63 -18.88
CA MET A 208 8.85 6.65 -18.79
C MET A 208 8.39 6.59 -17.35
N THR A 209 7.39 7.38 -17.03
CA THR A 209 6.71 7.36 -15.74
C THR A 209 5.37 6.67 -15.87
N MET A 210 4.88 6.10 -14.77
CA MET A 210 3.56 5.49 -14.68
C MET A 210 2.94 5.74 -13.31
N VAL A 211 1.62 5.94 -13.32
CA VAL A 211 0.82 6.17 -12.11
C VAL A 211 0.19 4.86 -11.65
N ASP A 212 0.05 4.67 -10.35
CA ASP A 212 -0.55 3.48 -9.73
C ASP A 212 0.10 2.18 -10.19
N ILE A 213 1.37 2.02 -9.85
CA ILE A 213 2.15 0.83 -10.18
C ILE A 213 1.62 -0.41 -9.45
N GLN A 214 1.66 -1.54 -10.14
CA GLN A 214 1.39 -2.86 -9.57
C GLN A 214 2.68 -3.65 -9.29
N GLY A 215 2.55 -4.81 -8.62
CA GLY A 215 3.69 -5.57 -8.14
C GLY A 215 4.78 -5.86 -9.17
N LEU A 216 4.44 -6.29 -10.40
CA LEU A 216 5.44 -6.56 -11.44
C LEU A 216 6.13 -5.28 -11.94
N GLU A 217 5.43 -4.18 -11.98
CA GLU A 217 5.99 -2.89 -12.39
C GLU A 217 6.90 -2.32 -11.31
N ASP A 218 6.57 -2.53 -10.02
CA ASP A 218 7.43 -2.22 -8.88
C ASP A 218 8.73 -3.05 -8.92
N PHE A 219 8.63 -4.38 -9.10
CA PHE A 219 9.81 -5.25 -9.16
C PHE A 219 10.77 -4.97 -10.31
N PHE A 220 10.26 -4.53 -11.46
CA PHE A 220 11.06 -4.35 -12.66
C PHE A 220 11.35 -2.89 -13.00
N GLY A 221 10.75 -1.96 -12.26
CA GLY A 221 11.00 -0.53 -12.35
C GLY A 221 12.37 -0.11 -11.80
N ASP A 222 12.75 1.11 -12.08
CA ASP A 222 13.97 1.73 -11.58
C ASP A 222 13.70 2.68 -10.40
N MET A 223 12.43 3.08 -10.20
CA MET A 223 11.97 3.88 -9.07
C MET A 223 10.53 3.52 -8.72
N ASP A 224 10.26 3.38 -7.43
CA ASP A 224 8.93 3.46 -6.81
C ASP A 224 8.87 4.70 -5.93
N LEU A 225 8.01 5.64 -6.28
CA LEU A 225 7.79 6.88 -5.55
C LEU A 225 6.40 6.88 -4.93
N SER A 226 6.35 6.90 -3.60
CA SER A 226 5.11 7.06 -2.84
C SER A 226 4.75 8.53 -2.72
N LEU A 227 3.60 8.92 -3.26
CA LEU A 227 3.08 10.27 -3.19
C LEU A 227 1.91 10.33 -2.21
N ILE A 228 1.88 11.38 -1.38
CA ILE A 228 0.81 11.68 -0.43
C ILE A 228 0.28 13.06 -0.77
N HIS A 229 -1.04 13.16 -0.94
CA HIS A 229 -1.73 14.40 -1.23
C HIS A 229 -2.76 14.71 -0.13
N ILE A 230 -2.68 15.92 0.43
CA ILE A 230 -3.68 16.49 1.34
C ILE A 230 -4.61 17.33 0.48
N SER A 231 -5.85 16.85 0.30
CA SER A 231 -6.82 17.50 -0.59
C SER A 231 -7.48 18.69 0.08
N GLU A 232 -7.68 19.77 -0.66
CA GLU A 232 -8.59 20.84 -0.27
C GLU A 232 -10.02 20.27 -0.17
N PRO A 233 -10.81 20.63 0.86
CA PRO A 233 -12.19 20.22 0.94
C PRO A 233 -12.97 20.79 -0.23
N THR A 234 -13.42 19.94 -1.13
CA THR A 234 -14.25 20.35 -2.26
C THR A 234 -15.57 20.87 -1.72
N ARG A 235 -15.77 22.18 -1.67
CA ARG A 235 -17.09 22.77 -1.47
C ARG A 235 -17.95 22.36 -2.67
N ARG A 236 -18.82 21.35 -2.47
CA ARG A 236 -19.96 21.21 -3.36
C ARG A 236 -20.82 22.47 -3.19
N VAL A 237 -20.77 23.33 -4.18
CA VAL A 237 -21.80 24.35 -4.35
C VAL A 237 -23.08 23.57 -4.70
N VAL A 238 -23.97 23.46 -3.76
CA VAL A 238 -25.32 22.95 -3.97
C VAL A 238 -26.12 24.03 -4.66
#